data_99f3ee322db29c0a284bfbcf2f3b3306
#
_entry.id   99f3ee322db29c0a284bfbcf2f3b3306
#
_cell.length_a   1.000
_cell.length_b   1.000
_cell.length_c   1.000
_cell.angle_alpha   90.00
_cell.angle_beta   90.00
_cell.angle_gamma   90.00
#
_symmetry.space_group_name_H-M   'P 1'
#
loop_
_entity.id
_entity.type
_entity.pdbx_description
1 polymer ?
#
loop_
_entity_poly.entity_id
_entity_poly.type
_entity_poly.pdbx_seq_one_letter_code
_entity_poly.pdbx_strand_id
1 'polypeptide(L)'
;MARPADSRPYGGAVPLPPRPVPARRPRRVVSLVPSLTEAVAVTAPGLLVGATDWCSHPADLAVTRVGGTKNPDVPAITALAPDLVIANEEENRVPDLDALRAAGLPVLVTEVRSLPEAFRELERVLVDGCGLARPGWLDAAESAWRSLRERPRRRAVVPVWRRPWMALGRDTFAGDLLARLGVDHVYAGHAERYPRIDLAELPPADLVVLPDEPYRFTADDGPEAFPGLPAALVSGRHLTWYGPSLAEAPAVLGAALR
;
A
#
# COMPACT_ATOMS: atom_id res chain seq x y z
N MET A 1 48.61 3.35 -16.82
CA MET A 1 47.53 4.16 -17.42
C MET A 1 46.20 3.62 -16.93
N ALA A 2 45.63 4.24 -15.91
CA ALA A 2 44.32 3.88 -15.34
C ALA A 2 43.24 4.72 -16.02
N ARG A 3 42.17 4.10 -16.49
CA ARG A 3 40.99 4.76 -17.04
C ARG A 3 40.18 5.41 -15.90
N PRO A 4 39.67 6.63 -16.07
CA PRO A 4 38.83 7.26 -15.07
C PRO A 4 37.43 6.63 -15.05
N ALA A 5 36.85 6.49 -13.84
CA ALA A 5 35.52 6.01 -13.59
C ALA A 5 34.48 7.01 -14.14
N ASP A 6 33.56 6.50 -14.96
CA ASP A 6 32.44 7.25 -15.54
C ASP A 6 31.37 7.47 -14.46
N SER A 7 31.35 8.64 -13.85
CA SER A 7 30.33 9.10 -12.92
C SER A 7 29.18 9.73 -13.70
N ARG A 8 28.21 8.90 -14.15
CA ARG A 8 26.93 9.44 -14.63
C ARG A 8 25.99 9.66 -13.44
N PRO A 9 25.40 10.85 -13.30
CA PRO A 9 24.39 11.08 -12.29
C PRO A 9 23.11 10.31 -12.63
N TYR A 10 22.52 9.71 -11.63
CA TYR A 10 21.22 9.00 -11.69
C TYR A 10 20.19 9.86 -12.40
N GLY A 11 19.52 9.22 -13.38
CA GLY A 11 18.56 9.85 -14.28
C GLY A 11 17.48 10.63 -13.54
N GLY A 12 17.31 11.87 -13.97
CA GLY A 12 16.24 12.75 -13.51
C GLY A 12 14.89 12.09 -13.75
N ALA A 13 14.04 12.04 -12.73
CA ALA A 13 12.66 11.61 -12.85
C ALA A 13 11.97 12.50 -13.88
N VAL A 14 11.45 11.88 -14.95
CA VAL A 14 10.58 12.55 -15.92
C VAL A 14 9.33 12.98 -15.15
N PRO A 15 8.96 14.28 -15.13
CA PRO A 15 7.73 14.70 -14.45
C PRO A 15 6.54 13.99 -15.10
N LEU A 16 5.79 13.25 -14.34
CA LEU A 16 4.52 12.70 -14.81
C LEU A 16 3.61 13.86 -15.24
N PRO A 17 2.88 13.73 -16.37
CA PRO A 17 1.97 14.78 -16.81
C PRO A 17 0.94 15.06 -15.71
N PRO A 18 0.50 16.33 -15.56
CA PRO A 18 -0.49 16.69 -14.56
C PRO A 18 -1.75 15.85 -14.77
N ARG A 19 -2.02 14.98 -13.79
CA ARG A 19 -3.21 14.10 -13.82
C ARG A 19 -4.42 14.95 -13.46
N PRO A 20 -5.56 14.79 -14.14
CA PRO A 20 -6.71 15.67 -13.97
C PRO A 20 -7.20 15.65 -12.51
N VAL A 21 -7.10 16.80 -11.86
CA VAL A 21 -7.76 17.08 -10.60
C VAL A 21 -9.17 17.57 -10.94
N PRO A 22 -10.23 17.14 -10.23
CA PRO A 22 -11.59 17.60 -10.50
C PRO A 22 -11.67 19.13 -10.46
N ALA A 23 -12.31 19.74 -11.46
CA ALA A 23 -12.50 21.19 -11.54
C ALA A 23 -13.40 21.76 -10.42
N ARG A 24 -14.09 20.89 -9.68
CA ARG A 24 -14.97 21.19 -8.53
C ARG A 24 -14.69 20.18 -7.42
N ARG A 25 -14.81 20.61 -6.17
CA ARG A 25 -14.76 19.73 -5.00
C ARG A 25 -15.82 18.62 -5.14
N PRO A 26 -15.43 17.34 -5.13
CA PRO A 26 -16.37 16.23 -5.24
C PRO A 26 -17.27 16.17 -3.99
N ARG A 27 -18.49 15.71 -4.18
CA ARG A 27 -19.47 15.44 -3.12
C ARG A 27 -19.79 13.97 -2.96
N ARG A 28 -19.43 13.17 -3.96
CA ARG A 28 -19.73 11.75 -4.07
C ARG A 28 -18.47 11.02 -4.54
N VAL A 29 -17.84 10.32 -3.63
CA VAL A 29 -16.60 9.58 -3.92
C VAL A 29 -16.87 8.09 -3.81
N VAL A 30 -16.38 7.32 -4.78
CA VAL A 30 -16.25 5.86 -4.68
C VAL A 30 -14.77 5.53 -4.53
N SER A 31 -14.42 4.69 -3.56
CA SER A 31 -13.05 4.23 -3.38
C SER A 31 -12.94 2.73 -3.62
N LEU A 32 -11.99 2.35 -4.48
CA LEU A 32 -11.71 0.96 -4.84
C LEU A 32 -10.50 0.38 -4.09
N VAL A 33 -9.97 1.12 -3.10
CA VAL A 33 -8.73 0.78 -2.38
C VAL A 33 -8.98 0.84 -0.87
N PRO A 34 -8.77 -0.25 -0.12
CA PRO A 34 -9.07 -0.29 1.31
C PRO A 34 -8.41 0.83 2.13
N SER A 35 -7.11 1.04 1.96
CA SER A 35 -6.36 2.07 2.68
C SER A 35 -6.83 3.49 2.38
N LEU A 36 -7.15 3.79 1.11
CA LEU A 36 -7.67 5.10 0.70
C LEU A 36 -9.13 5.30 1.12
N THR A 37 -9.92 4.22 1.17
CA THR A 37 -11.26 4.25 1.76
C THR A 37 -11.21 4.68 3.21
N GLU A 38 -10.34 4.08 4.01
CA GLU A 38 -10.12 4.47 5.40
C GLU A 38 -9.66 5.93 5.51
N ALA A 39 -8.69 6.36 4.70
CA ALA A 39 -8.18 7.72 4.69
C ALA A 39 -9.28 8.76 4.43
N VAL A 40 -10.14 8.52 3.44
CA VAL A 40 -11.27 9.42 3.12
C VAL A 40 -12.34 9.34 4.21
N ALA A 41 -12.71 8.15 4.69
CA ALA A 41 -13.76 7.96 5.70
C ALA A 41 -13.41 8.65 7.03
N VAL A 42 -12.17 8.55 7.48
CA VAL A 42 -11.69 9.20 8.73
C VAL A 42 -11.62 10.71 8.58
N THR A 43 -11.29 11.20 7.37
CA THR A 43 -11.10 12.65 7.13
C THR A 43 -12.42 13.37 6.81
N ALA A 44 -13.32 12.72 6.08
CA ALA A 44 -14.60 13.27 5.65
C ALA A 44 -15.67 12.17 5.54
N PRO A 45 -16.27 11.71 6.65
CA PRO A 45 -17.13 10.52 6.70
C PRO A 45 -18.32 10.54 5.72
N GLY A 46 -18.87 11.71 5.41
CA GLY A 46 -20.00 11.84 4.49
C GLY A 46 -19.66 11.90 3.01
N LEU A 47 -18.38 11.82 2.63
CA LEU A 47 -17.94 11.99 1.24
C LEU A 47 -18.05 10.68 0.43
N LEU A 48 -17.83 9.52 1.07
CA LEU A 48 -17.92 8.23 0.43
C LEU A 48 -19.37 7.81 0.20
N VAL A 49 -19.67 7.39 -1.03
CA VAL A 49 -20.96 6.80 -1.43
C VAL A 49 -20.82 5.32 -1.81
N GLY A 50 -19.63 4.85 -2.06
CA GLY A 50 -19.35 3.45 -2.40
C GLY A 50 -17.90 3.05 -2.07
N ALA A 51 -17.72 1.76 -1.74
CA ALA A 51 -16.44 1.15 -1.46
C ALA A 51 -16.46 -0.34 -1.80
N THR A 52 -15.27 -0.95 -2.00
CA THR A 52 -15.21 -2.40 -2.26
C THR A 52 -15.54 -3.23 -1.02
N ASP A 53 -15.81 -4.51 -1.23
CA ASP A 53 -16.09 -5.48 -0.15
C ASP A 53 -14.91 -5.65 0.82
N TRP A 54 -13.68 -5.36 0.36
CA TRP A 54 -12.46 -5.45 1.13
C TRP A 54 -12.16 -4.21 1.99
N CYS A 55 -12.95 -3.14 1.85
CA CYS A 55 -12.81 -1.92 2.66
C CYS A 55 -13.41 -2.13 4.05
N SER A 56 -12.67 -2.76 4.94
CA SER A 56 -13.09 -3.17 6.27
C SER A 56 -12.93 -2.08 7.35
N HIS A 57 -12.28 -0.97 7.02
CA HIS A 57 -12.04 0.14 7.96
C HIS A 57 -12.55 1.47 7.39
N PRO A 58 -13.19 2.29 8.26
CA PRO A 58 -13.63 1.95 9.61
C PRO A 58 -14.71 0.85 9.59
N ALA A 59 -14.83 0.08 10.69
CA ALA A 59 -15.71 -1.10 10.74
C ALA A 59 -17.20 -0.78 10.58
N ASP A 60 -17.60 0.45 10.91
CA ASP A 60 -18.95 0.98 10.82
C ASP A 60 -19.25 1.73 9.51
N LEU A 61 -18.38 1.62 8.51
CA LEU A 61 -18.54 2.32 7.23
C LEU A 61 -19.80 1.84 6.48
N ALA A 62 -20.86 2.66 6.53
CA ALA A 62 -22.16 2.41 5.90
C ALA A 62 -22.22 3.05 4.51
N VAL A 63 -21.67 2.38 3.49
CA VAL A 63 -21.71 2.80 2.08
C VAL A 63 -22.08 1.63 1.18
N THR A 64 -22.52 1.91 -0.05
CA THR A 64 -22.82 0.86 -1.03
C THR A 64 -21.56 0.05 -1.33
N ARG A 65 -21.67 -1.28 -1.29
CA ARG A 65 -20.58 -2.18 -1.68
C ARG A 65 -20.60 -2.38 -3.20
N VAL A 66 -19.44 -2.23 -3.84
CA VAL A 66 -19.31 -2.22 -5.29
C VAL A 66 -18.38 -3.34 -5.80
N GLY A 67 -18.41 -4.50 -5.15
CA GLY A 67 -17.62 -5.68 -5.51
C GLY A 67 -16.18 -5.64 -4.99
N GLY A 68 -15.32 -6.47 -5.57
CA GLY A 68 -13.92 -6.59 -5.15
C GLY A 68 -12.96 -5.59 -5.80
N THR A 69 -11.74 -5.46 -5.26
CA THR A 69 -10.69 -4.59 -5.83
C THR A 69 -10.29 -5.01 -7.25
N LYS A 70 -10.23 -6.32 -7.52
CA LYS A 70 -9.85 -6.88 -8.82
C LYS A 70 -11.04 -7.14 -9.77
N ASN A 71 -12.26 -6.95 -9.29
CA ASN A 71 -13.51 -7.16 -10.05
C ASN A 71 -14.61 -6.23 -9.53
N PRO A 72 -14.43 -4.89 -9.63
CA PRO A 72 -15.43 -3.93 -9.21
C PRO A 72 -16.68 -4.02 -10.11
N ASP A 73 -17.84 -3.78 -9.53
CA ASP A 73 -19.11 -3.70 -10.25
C ASP A 73 -19.24 -2.31 -10.91
N VAL A 74 -18.75 -2.19 -12.14
CA VAL A 74 -18.76 -0.93 -12.91
C VAL A 74 -20.18 -0.36 -13.10
N PRO A 75 -21.23 -1.17 -13.42
CA PRO A 75 -22.61 -0.71 -13.44
C PRO A 75 -23.07 -0.13 -12.11
N ALA A 76 -22.83 -0.81 -10.98
CA ALA A 76 -23.19 -0.30 -9.66
C ALA A 76 -22.46 1.02 -9.33
N ILE A 77 -21.17 1.12 -9.64
CA ILE A 77 -20.40 2.36 -9.47
C ILE A 77 -21.01 3.49 -10.31
N THR A 78 -21.34 3.21 -11.57
CA THR A 78 -21.94 4.21 -12.46
C THR A 78 -23.29 4.69 -11.95
N ALA A 79 -24.14 3.78 -11.44
CA ALA A 79 -25.43 4.11 -10.85
C ALA A 79 -25.33 5.02 -9.61
N LEU A 80 -24.21 4.95 -8.88
CA LEU A 80 -23.92 5.87 -7.77
C LEU A 80 -23.61 7.29 -8.23
N ALA A 81 -23.39 7.53 -9.53
CA ALA A 81 -23.02 8.81 -10.11
C ALA A 81 -21.95 9.56 -9.29
N PRO A 82 -20.76 8.97 -9.08
CA PRO A 82 -19.70 9.59 -8.30
C PRO A 82 -19.06 10.76 -9.08
N ASP A 83 -18.66 11.78 -8.34
CA ASP A 83 -17.86 12.89 -8.87
C ASP A 83 -16.38 12.50 -9.01
N LEU A 84 -15.95 11.46 -8.28
CA LEU A 84 -14.60 10.93 -8.29
C LEU A 84 -14.60 9.45 -7.92
N VAL A 85 -13.82 8.65 -8.67
CA VAL A 85 -13.44 7.28 -8.32
C VAL A 85 -11.97 7.26 -7.95
N ILE A 86 -11.64 6.74 -6.77
CA ILE A 86 -10.26 6.58 -6.29
C ILE A 86 -9.84 5.13 -6.50
N ALA A 87 -8.69 4.94 -7.13
CA ALA A 87 -8.12 3.65 -7.50
C ALA A 87 -6.61 3.62 -7.27
N ASN A 88 -6.02 2.42 -7.37
CA ASN A 88 -4.58 2.21 -7.31
C ASN A 88 -4.14 1.25 -8.43
N GLU A 89 -2.95 1.46 -9.01
CA GLU A 89 -2.45 0.65 -10.13
C GLU A 89 -2.25 -0.83 -9.77
N GLU A 90 -1.86 -1.11 -8.52
CA GLU A 90 -1.60 -2.46 -8.05
C GLU A 90 -2.88 -3.18 -7.66
N GLU A 91 -3.85 -2.47 -7.08
CA GLU A 91 -5.10 -3.02 -6.58
C GLU A 91 -6.14 -3.24 -7.67
N ASN A 92 -6.20 -2.37 -8.67
CA ASN A 92 -7.26 -2.35 -9.66
C ASN A 92 -6.73 -2.70 -11.07
N ARG A 93 -7.50 -3.47 -11.83
CA ARG A 93 -7.09 -3.89 -13.18
C ARG A 93 -7.34 -2.76 -14.19
N VAL A 94 -6.42 -2.61 -15.14
CA VAL A 94 -6.51 -1.60 -16.20
C VAL A 94 -7.84 -1.64 -16.96
N PRO A 95 -8.36 -2.84 -17.40
CA PRO A 95 -9.64 -2.88 -18.11
C PRO A 95 -10.82 -2.33 -17.31
N ASP A 96 -10.84 -2.52 -15.98
CA ASP A 96 -11.91 -2.01 -15.13
C ASP A 96 -11.82 -0.48 -15.00
N LEU A 97 -10.60 0.06 -14.87
CA LEU A 97 -10.37 1.51 -14.86
C LEU A 97 -10.74 2.17 -16.18
N ASP A 98 -10.47 1.51 -17.29
CA ASP A 98 -10.83 2.00 -18.62
C ASP A 98 -12.35 1.96 -18.85
N ALA A 99 -13.03 0.93 -18.34
CA ALA A 99 -14.50 0.87 -18.36
C ALA A 99 -15.15 2.02 -17.57
N LEU A 100 -14.61 2.36 -16.37
CA LEU A 100 -15.06 3.50 -15.58
C LEU A 100 -14.86 4.83 -16.33
N ARG A 101 -13.70 5.02 -16.97
CA ARG A 101 -13.41 6.20 -17.79
C ARG A 101 -14.34 6.29 -19.01
N ALA A 102 -14.58 5.17 -19.68
CA ALA A 102 -15.50 5.08 -20.82
C ALA A 102 -16.95 5.41 -20.43
N ALA A 103 -17.32 5.11 -19.16
CA ALA A 103 -18.61 5.55 -18.58
C ALA A 103 -18.64 7.04 -18.20
N GLY A 104 -17.58 7.81 -18.50
CA GLY A 104 -17.50 9.25 -18.23
C GLY A 104 -17.16 9.60 -16.79
N LEU A 105 -16.72 8.65 -15.96
CA LEU A 105 -16.38 8.87 -14.56
C LEU A 105 -14.94 9.39 -14.42
N PRO A 106 -14.70 10.44 -13.60
CA PRO A 106 -13.34 10.86 -13.25
C PRO A 106 -12.69 9.81 -12.38
N VAL A 107 -11.53 9.26 -12.81
CA VAL A 107 -10.78 8.23 -12.10
C VAL A 107 -9.40 8.75 -11.71
N LEU A 108 -9.13 8.84 -10.40
CA LEU A 108 -7.83 9.17 -9.85
C LEU A 108 -7.13 7.87 -9.45
N VAL A 109 -6.02 7.56 -10.14
CA VAL A 109 -5.23 6.36 -9.88
C VAL A 109 -3.97 6.74 -9.12
N THR A 110 -3.73 6.09 -7.98
CA THR A 110 -2.50 6.22 -7.18
C THR A 110 -1.48 5.16 -7.57
N GLU A 111 -0.21 5.49 -7.36
CA GLU A 111 0.92 4.57 -7.49
C GLU A 111 1.82 4.77 -6.27
N VAL A 112 2.01 3.71 -5.46
CA VAL A 112 2.73 3.80 -4.19
C VAL A 112 3.68 2.61 -4.04
N ARG A 113 4.99 2.89 -3.99
CA ARG A 113 6.07 1.90 -3.83
C ARG A 113 6.96 2.20 -2.63
N SER A 114 6.81 3.38 -2.04
CA SER A 114 7.61 3.85 -0.91
C SER A 114 6.81 4.74 0.01
N LEU A 115 7.30 4.94 1.23
CA LEU A 115 6.68 5.83 2.21
C LEU A 115 6.59 7.30 1.73
N PRO A 116 7.62 7.90 1.10
CA PRO A 116 7.50 9.24 0.54
C PRO A 116 6.43 9.34 -0.55
N GLU A 117 6.29 8.29 -1.37
CA GLU A 117 5.22 8.23 -2.36
C GLU A 117 3.85 8.10 -1.72
N ALA A 118 3.72 7.30 -0.66
CA ALA A 118 2.48 7.19 0.10
C ALA A 118 1.99 8.55 0.63
N PHE A 119 2.88 9.33 1.26
CA PHE A 119 2.53 10.66 1.76
C PHE A 119 2.12 11.61 0.63
N ARG A 120 2.85 11.63 -0.46
CA ARG A 120 2.54 12.44 -1.64
C ARG A 120 1.19 12.06 -2.27
N GLU A 121 0.92 10.75 -2.43
CA GLU A 121 -0.32 10.27 -3.01
C GLU A 121 -1.52 10.47 -2.07
N LEU A 122 -1.33 10.34 -0.75
CA LEU A 122 -2.37 10.67 0.23
C LEU A 122 -2.73 12.16 0.18
N GLU A 123 -1.75 13.04 0.11
CA GLU A 123 -2.00 14.48 -0.05
C GLU A 123 -2.71 14.76 -1.37
N ARG A 124 -2.27 14.15 -2.48
CA ARG A 124 -2.90 14.29 -3.79
C ARG A 124 -4.36 13.80 -3.80
N VAL A 125 -4.66 12.69 -3.14
CA VAL A 125 -6.02 12.16 -3.03
C VAL A 125 -6.90 13.07 -2.17
N LEU A 126 -6.43 13.42 -0.98
CA LEU A 126 -7.25 14.12 0.01
C LEU A 126 -7.38 15.61 -0.31
N VAL A 127 -6.26 16.27 -0.63
CA VAL A 127 -6.25 17.73 -0.85
C VAL A 127 -6.65 18.05 -2.28
N ASP A 128 -5.91 17.53 -3.27
CA ASP A 128 -6.15 17.87 -4.67
C ASP A 128 -7.40 17.18 -5.22
N GLY A 129 -7.56 15.88 -4.97
CA GLY A 129 -8.64 15.06 -5.48
C GLY A 129 -9.98 15.32 -4.78
N CYS A 130 -10.00 15.26 -3.45
CA CYS A 130 -11.22 15.43 -2.66
C CYS A 130 -11.48 16.89 -2.21
N GLY A 131 -10.53 17.81 -2.40
CA GLY A 131 -10.65 19.21 -1.99
C GLY A 131 -10.74 19.39 -0.48
N LEU A 132 -10.15 18.47 0.31
CA LEU A 132 -10.15 18.50 1.77
C LEU A 132 -8.96 19.32 2.28
N ALA A 133 -9.08 19.81 3.51
CA ALA A 133 -7.87 20.27 4.22
C ALA A 133 -6.96 19.10 4.53
N ARG A 134 -5.66 19.34 4.56
CA ARG A 134 -4.67 18.32 5.00
C ARG A 134 -5.01 17.87 6.41
N PRO A 135 -5.24 16.57 6.65
CA PRO A 135 -5.67 16.09 7.96
C PRO A 135 -4.49 15.97 8.93
N GLY A 136 -4.73 16.23 10.22
CA GLY A 136 -3.69 16.16 11.26
C GLY A 136 -3.09 14.76 11.45
N TRP A 137 -3.82 13.68 11.13
CA TRP A 137 -3.26 12.33 11.18
C TRP A 137 -2.14 12.11 10.14
N LEU A 138 -2.17 12.83 9.00
CA LEU A 138 -1.12 12.75 7.99
C LEU A 138 0.18 13.41 8.51
N ASP A 139 0.07 14.55 9.20
CA ASP A 139 1.21 15.20 9.84
C ASP A 139 1.77 14.35 10.98
N ALA A 140 0.90 13.70 11.75
CA ALA A 140 1.29 12.77 12.81
C ALA A 140 2.03 11.55 12.24
N ALA A 141 1.55 10.99 11.13
CA ALA A 141 2.21 9.89 10.44
C ALA A 141 3.61 10.28 9.94
N GLU A 142 3.75 11.40 9.25
CA GLU A 142 5.06 11.89 8.81
C GLU A 142 6.02 12.11 9.98
N SER A 143 5.53 12.67 11.08
CA SER A 143 6.33 12.89 12.29
C SER A 143 6.79 11.58 12.92
N ALA A 144 5.92 10.58 13.03
CA ALA A 144 6.23 9.27 13.58
C ALA A 144 7.35 8.57 12.79
N TRP A 145 7.26 8.58 11.46
CA TRP A 145 8.28 7.96 10.59
C TRP A 145 9.59 8.74 10.55
N ARG A 146 9.55 10.08 10.64
CA ARG A 146 10.75 10.92 10.70
C ARG A 146 11.53 10.76 12.01
N SER A 147 10.84 10.42 13.08
CA SER A 147 11.40 10.27 14.43
C SER A 147 12.00 8.89 14.70
N LEU A 148 12.02 8.00 13.71
CA LEU A 148 12.62 6.67 13.85
C LEU A 148 14.11 6.78 14.15
N ARG A 149 14.54 5.98 15.13
CA ARG A 149 15.96 5.78 15.42
C ARG A 149 16.50 4.63 14.59
N GLU A 150 17.74 4.74 14.17
CA GLU A 150 18.44 3.62 13.53
C GLU A 150 18.41 2.36 14.41
N ARG A 151 18.26 1.22 13.77
CA ARG A 151 18.24 -0.10 14.40
C ARG A 151 19.27 -0.99 13.72
N PRO A 152 19.80 -2.00 14.43
CA PRO A 152 20.60 -3.06 13.81
C PRO A 152 19.83 -3.68 12.64
N ARG A 153 20.51 -3.86 11.51
CA ARG A 153 19.93 -4.46 10.31
C ARG A 153 19.78 -5.96 10.49
N ARG A 154 18.63 -6.49 10.07
CA ARG A 154 18.35 -7.92 10.01
C ARG A 154 17.80 -8.28 8.64
N ARG A 155 18.13 -9.48 8.18
CA ARG A 155 17.62 -9.99 6.90
C ARG A 155 16.37 -10.83 7.15
N ALA A 156 15.33 -10.64 6.34
CA ALA A 156 14.08 -11.37 6.51
C ALA A 156 13.56 -11.97 5.21
N VAL A 157 12.99 -13.18 5.29
CA VAL A 157 12.01 -13.63 4.30
C VAL A 157 10.67 -13.03 4.67
N VAL A 158 9.95 -12.48 3.69
CA VAL A 158 8.63 -11.85 3.91
C VAL A 158 7.62 -12.47 2.95
N PRO A 159 7.02 -13.61 3.30
CA PRO A 159 5.97 -14.21 2.50
C PRO A 159 4.72 -13.34 2.52
N VAL A 160 4.04 -13.23 1.37
CA VAL A 160 2.76 -12.51 1.23
C VAL A 160 1.62 -13.42 0.81
N TRP A 161 1.94 -14.63 0.31
CA TRP A 161 0.98 -15.64 -0.09
C TRP A 161 1.54 -17.04 0.08
N ARG A 162 0.68 -18.04 0.37
CA ARG A 162 1.13 -19.38 0.72
C ARG A 162 0.98 -20.44 -0.38
N ARG A 163 0.04 -20.36 -1.27
CA ARG A 163 -0.20 -21.42 -2.26
C ARG A 163 -0.45 -20.85 -3.65
N PRO A 164 0.60 -20.68 -4.46
CA PRO A 164 2.02 -20.97 -4.22
C PRO A 164 2.65 -19.98 -3.23
N TRP A 165 3.82 -20.31 -2.66
CA TRP A 165 4.57 -19.37 -1.86
C TRP A 165 5.06 -18.22 -2.72
N MET A 166 4.72 -17.01 -2.29
CA MET A 166 5.16 -15.76 -2.90
C MET A 166 5.70 -14.84 -1.81
N ALA A 167 6.78 -14.15 -2.11
CA ALA A 167 7.41 -13.24 -1.16
C ALA A 167 7.43 -11.81 -1.66
N LEU A 168 7.72 -10.89 -0.75
CA LEU A 168 7.98 -9.50 -1.05
C LEU A 168 9.27 -9.37 -1.85
N GLY A 169 9.22 -8.78 -3.02
CA GLY A 169 10.34 -8.48 -3.89
C GLY A 169 10.59 -6.97 -3.99
N ARG A 170 11.27 -6.53 -5.04
CA ARG A 170 11.68 -5.13 -5.23
C ARG A 170 10.50 -4.16 -5.33
N ASP A 171 10.79 -2.88 -5.14
CA ASP A 171 9.90 -1.76 -5.43
C ASP A 171 8.50 -1.91 -4.81
N THR A 172 8.45 -2.32 -3.53
CA THR A 172 7.21 -2.50 -2.79
C THR A 172 7.15 -1.57 -1.59
N PHE A 173 5.98 -0.99 -1.34
CA PHE A 173 5.73 -0.11 -0.21
C PHE A 173 6.08 -0.80 1.13
N ALA A 174 5.64 -2.03 1.33
CA ALA A 174 5.95 -2.81 2.53
C ALA A 174 7.47 -3.03 2.70
N GLY A 175 8.20 -3.23 1.60
CA GLY A 175 9.67 -3.35 1.61
C GLY A 175 10.35 -2.07 2.08
N ASP A 176 9.89 -0.89 1.63
CA ASP A 176 10.42 0.40 2.09
C ASP A 176 10.14 0.64 3.59
N LEU A 177 8.94 0.27 4.08
CA LEU A 177 8.62 0.37 5.51
C LEU A 177 9.51 -0.53 6.36
N LEU A 178 9.69 -1.79 5.96
CA LEU A 178 10.57 -2.75 6.66
C LEU A 178 12.01 -2.26 6.67
N ALA A 179 12.52 -1.76 5.55
CA ALA A 179 13.87 -1.20 5.47
C ALA A 179 14.08 -0.04 6.45
N ARG A 180 13.10 0.86 6.60
CA ARG A 180 13.13 1.95 7.60
C ARG A 180 13.10 1.44 9.04
N LEU A 181 12.52 0.28 9.28
CA LEU A 181 12.47 -0.39 10.59
C LEU A 181 13.69 -1.28 10.87
N GLY A 182 14.70 -1.29 9.99
CA GLY A 182 15.93 -2.07 10.15
C GLY A 182 15.82 -3.51 9.63
N VAL A 183 14.83 -3.82 8.77
CA VAL A 183 14.65 -5.15 8.21
C VAL A 183 14.82 -5.12 6.70
N ASP A 184 15.86 -5.80 6.19
CA ASP A 184 16.12 -5.97 4.77
C ASP A 184 15.51 -7.28 4.29
N HIS A 185 14.48 -7.22 3.45
CA HIS A 185 13.94 -8.46 2.91
C HIS A 185 14.85 -9.04 1.83
N VAL A 186 15.03 -10.37 1.86
CA VAL A 186 16.07 -11.08 1.10
C VAL A 186 15.86 -11.05 -0.42
N TYR A 187 14.66 -10.75 -0.90
CA TYR A 187 14.32 -10.64 -2.31
C TYR A 187 14.23 -9.19 -2.81
N ALA A 188 14.78 -8.21 -2.08
CA ALA A 188 14.74 -6.79 -2.47
C ALA A 188 15.34 -6.50 -3.86
N GLY A 189 16.28 -7.31 -4.32
CA GLY A 189 16.88 -7.23 -5.65
C GLY A 189 16.21 -8.11 -6.74
N HIS A 190 15.12 -8.81 -6.43
CA HIS A 190 14.45 -9.67 -7.39
C HIS A 190 13.83 -8.86 -8.54
N ALA A 191 13.74 -9.45 -9.74
CA ALA A 191 13.17 -8.76 -10.90
C ALA A 191 11.66 -8.48 -10.78
N GLU A 192 10.94 -9.36 -10.07
CA GLU A 192 9.50 -9.26 -9.82
C GLU A 192 9.23 -8.62 -8.46
N ARG A 193 8.09 -7.92 -8.32
CA ARG A 193 7.62 -7.33 -7.06
C ARG A 193 7.12 -8.38 -6.05
N TYR A 194 6.56 -9.48 -6.57
CA TYR A 194 6.01 -10.58 -5.79
C TYR A 194 6.44 -11.92 -6.39
N PRO A 195 7.74 -12.29 -6.26
CA PRO A 195 8.25 -13.52 -6.82
C PRO A 195 7.64 -14.76 -6.15
N ARG A 196 7.48 -15.82 -6.95
CA ARG A 196 7.32 -17.16 -6.40
C ARG A 196 8.66 -17.61 -5.81
N ILE A 197 8.60 -18.24 -4.65
CA ILE A 197 9.79 -18.72 -3.95
C ILE A 197 9.70 -20.21 -3.70
N ASP A 198 10.87 -20.86 -3.73
CA ASP A 198 11.04 -22.22 -3.25
C ASP A 198 11.59 -22.19 -1.82
N LEU A 199 10.90 -22.84 -0.89
CA LEU A 199 11.32 -22.90 0.51
C LEU A 199 12.63 -23.70 0.70
N ALA A 200 12.97 -24.58 -0.24
CA ALA A 200 14.23 -25.33 -0.21
C ALA A 200 15.44 -24.47 -0.64
N GLU A 201 15.22 -23.35 -1.33
CA GLU A 201 16.24 -22.46 -1.88
C GLU A 201 16.23 -21.06 -1.26
N LEU A 202 15.80 -20.92 0.00
CA LEU A 202 15.74 -19.64 0.67
C LEU A 202 17.13 -19.01 0.83
N PRO A 203 17.31 -17.73 0.49
CA PRO A 203 18.52 -17.00 0.84
C PRO A 203 18.69 -16.93 2.36
N PRO A 204 19.93 -16.82 2.88
CA PRO A 204 20.19 -16.66 4.30
C PRO A 204 19.38 -15.50 4.89
N ALA A 205 18.68 -15.75 5.99
CA ALA A 205 17.85 -14.80 6.70
C ALA A 205 17.96 -15.00 8.21
N ASP A 206 17.68 -13.95 8.98
CA ASP A 206 17.70 -13.94 10.44
C ASP A 206 16.31 -14.22 11.03
N LEU A 207 15.25 -13.97 10.24
CA LEU A 207 13.85 -14.17 10.66
C LEU A 207 12.93 -14.31 9.44
N VAL A 208 11.72 -14.78 9.70
CA VAL A 208 10.59 -14.67 8.76
C VAL A 208 9.57 -13.65 9.29
N VAL A 209 9.13 -12.72 8.45
CA VAL A 209 8.08 -11.74 8.76
C VAL A 209 6.79 -12.18 8.10
N LEU A 210 5.78 -12.45 8.89
CA LEU A 210 4.51 -13.05 8.47
C LEU A 210 3.36 -12.05 8.73
N PRO A 211 2.90 -11.31 7.71
CA PRO A 211 1.76 -10.41 7.85
C PRO A 211 0.44 -11.19 7.85
N ASP A 212 -0.59 -10.64 8.50
CA ASP A 212 -1.95 -11.19 8.48
C ASP A 212 -2.79 -10.73 7.27
N GLU A 213 -2.16 -10.01 6.31
CA GLU A 213 -2.70 -9.62 5.02
C GLU A 213 -1.57 -9.55 3.96
N PRO A 214 -1.84 -9.84 2.68
CA PRO A 214 -3.10 -10.32 2.07
C PRO A 214 -3.41 -11.79 2.39
N TYR A 215 -2.43 -12.63 2.72
CA TYR A 215 -2.64 -13.95 3.28
C TYR A 215 -2.62 -13.86 4.80
N ARG A 216 -3.62 -14.46 5.45
CA ARG A 216 -3.72 -14.41 6.89
C ARG A 216 -2.78 -15.43 7.55
N PHE A 217 -1.51 -15.07 7.73
CA PHE A 217 -0.62 -15.87 8.55
C PHE A 217 -1.00 -15.77 10.04
N THR A 218 -0.82 -16.86 10.76
CA THR A 218 -1.12 -16.98 12.19
C THR A 218 0.01 -17.71 12.91
N ALA A 219 -0.06 -17.88 14.22
CA ALA A 219 0.93 -18.66 14.97
C ALA A 219 0.96 -20.14 14.55
N ASP A 220 -0.17 -20.66 14.05
CA ASP A 220 -0.33 -22.07 13.66
C ASP A 220 -0.28 -22.29 12.14
N ASP A 221 -0.23 -21.21 11.35
CA ASP A 221 -0.20 -21.27 9.88
C ASP A 221 0.81 -20.25 9.33
N GLY A 222 1.99 -20.72 9.00
CA GLY A 222 3.09 -19.94 8.44
C GLY A 222 4.44 -20.27 9.06
N PRO A 223 4.64 -20.11 10.38
CA PRO A 223 5.94 -20.35 11.03
C PRO A 223 6.49 -21.75 10.81
N GLU A 224 5.64 -22.76 10.78
CA GLU A 224 6.02 -24.17 10.59
C GLU A 224 6.70 -24.46 9.24
N ALA A 225 6.49 -23.58 8.25
CA ALA A 225 7.11 -23.69 6.93
C ALA A 225 8.56 -23.16 6.91
N PHE A 226 9.01 -22.47 7.97
CA PHE A 226 10.34 -21.86 8.10
C PHE A 226 11.10 -22.39 9.32
N PRO A 227 11.38 -23.69 9.37
CA PRO A 227 12.03 -24.29 10.54
C PRO A 227 13.41 -23.64 10.76
N GLY A 228 13.68 -23.25 12.01
CA GLY A 228 14.97 -22.64 12.38
C GLY A 228 15.03 -21.12 12.22
N LEU A 229 14.01 -20.47 11.64
CA LEU A 229 13.90 -19.01 11.61
C LEU A 229 12.91 -18.53 12.68
N PRO A 230 13.28 -17.56 13.53
CA PRO A 230 12.31 -16.85 14.37
C PRO A 230 11.22 -16.21 13.50
N ALA A 231 9.96 -16.35 13.91
CA ALA A 231 8.83 -15.78 13.19
C ALA A 231 8.33 -14.51 13.87
N ALA A 232 8.22 -13.42 13.12
CA ALA A 232 7.56 -12.19 13.52
C ALA A 232 6.20 -12.11 12.86
N LEU A 233 5.12 -12.31 13.63
CA LEU A 233 3.76 -12.06 13.18
C LEU A 233 3.48 -10.55 13.25
N VAL A 234 3.13 -9.95 12.12
CA VAL A 234 2.94 -8.51 12.00
C VAL A 234 1.55 -8.17 11.47
N SER A 235 1.04 -7.01 11.88
CA SER A 235 -0.21 -6.51 11.30
C SER A 235 -0.01 -6.13 9.84
N GLY A 236 -0.71 -6.80 8.95
CA GLY A 236 -0.73 -6.52 7.51
C GLY A 236 -1.24 -5.11 7.23
N ARG A 237 -2.32 -4.68 7.90
CA ARG A 237 -2.82 -3.31 7.77
C ARG A 237 -1.73 -2.25 8.04
N HIS A 238 -0.91 -2.42 9.08
CA HIS A 238 0.17 -1.48 9.38
C HIS A 238 1.36 -1.60 8.42
N LEU A 239 1.53 -2.74 7.77
CA LEU A 239 2.62 -2.99 6.84
C LEU A 239 2.28 -2.62 5.39
N THR A 240 1.02 -2.81 4.98
CA THR A 240 0.63 -2.73 3.57
C THR A 240 -0.31 -1.58 3.24
N TRP A 241 -0.99 -0.99 4.24
CA TRP A 241 -1.91 0.11 3.99
C TRP A 241 -1.22 1.48 4.14
N TYR A 242 -1.40 2.34 3.16
CA TYR A 242 -1.02 3.75 3.23
C TYR A 242 -2.25 4.59 3.53
N GLY A 243 -2.43 4.90 4.83
CA GLY A 243 -3.58 5.59 5.39
C GLY A 243 -3.35 6.04 6.82
N PRO A 244 -4.42 6.28 7.61
CA PRO A 244 -4.31 6.71 9.00
C PRO A 244 -3.47 5.79 9.90
N SER A 245 -3.45 4.48 9.61
CA SER A 245 -2.62 3.50 10.31
C SER A 245 -1.12 3.81 10.28
N LEU A 246 -0.65 4.61 9.33
CA LEU A 246 0.76 5.01 9.24
C LEU A 246 1.24 5.80 10.47
N ALA A 247 0.34 6.47 11.19
CA ALA A 247 0.72 7.21 12.40
C ALA A 247 1.20 6.28 13.52
N GLU A 248 0.64 5.09 13.65
CA GLU A 248 0.97 4.10 14.67
C GLU A 248 1.87 2.96 14.16
N ALA A 249 1.99 2.80 12.83
CA ALA A 249 2.72 1.71 12.21
C ALA A 249 4.17 1.55 12.71
N PRO A 250 4.98 2.63 12.92
CA PRO A 250 6.33 2.48 13.46
C PRO A 250 6.39 1.81 14.81
N ALA A 251 5.43 2.11 15.69
CA ALA A 251 5.36 1.54 17.03
C ALA A 251 4.87 0.08 16.99
N VAL A 252 3.78 -0.18 16.26
CA VAL A 252 3.15 -1.51 16.13
C VAL A 252 4.10 -2.49 15.47
N LEU A 253 4.60 -2.17 14.28
CA LEU A 253 5.55 -3.02 13.55
C LEU A 253 6.87 -3.16 14.31
N GLY A 254 7.38 -2.04 14.85
CA GLY A 254 8.61 -2.05 15.60
C GLY A 254 8.57 -2.87 16.89
N ALA A 255 7.39 -3.10 17.48
CA ALA A 255 7.20 -4.01 18.60
C ALA A 255 7.22 -5.48 18.16
N ALA A 256 6.56 -5.80 17.05
CA ALA A 256 6.47 -7.16 16.51
C ALA A 256 7.81 -7.65 15.89
N LEU A 257 8.65 -6.73 15.45
CA LEU A 257 9.95 -7.02 14.82
C LEU A 257 11.12 -7.09 15.82
N ARG A 258 10.87 -7.10 17.11
CA ARG A 258 11.93 -7.21 18.17
C ARG A 258 12.51 -8.62 18.32
#